data_ff2827acdf6e5a10cd9db516cbec1220
#
_entry.id   ff2827acdf6e5a10cd9db516cbec1220
#
_cell.length_a   1.000
_cell.length_b   1.000
_cell.length_c   1.000
_cell.angle_alpha   90.00
_cell.angle_beta   90.00
_cell.angle_gamma   90.00
#
_symmetry.space_group_name_H-M   'P 1'
#
loop_
_entity.id
_entity.type
_entity.pdbx_description
1 polymer ?
#
loop_
_entity_poly.entity_id
_entity_poly.type
_entity_poly.pdbx_seq_one_letter_code
_entity_poly.pdbx_strand_id
1 'polypeptide(L)'
;MTTPGTTVTAVDALRLHDRDYARGLREIADGVFAYLQPDGGWCLSNAGLVRSGGESLLVDTLTDLPRTRTMLDAMAPITGAAPIRRLAITHGNLDHYFGNQLVEGAEIIASRATAADIAEGPTPASMQAMLHTDLGAELNGFLRHAFGSFDWTGITVTPPHRTFDGHIDLDVGGTPVVLSEVGPAHTHGDTICHLPDRRVVFTGDILFVHGTPIVWAGPFANWYRACDTLLALDADVYVPGHGPLTDRRGVETVRAYLEFVHTEARRRFDAGMSSLDATFDIDLGEFGELGDAERLAINVVAAYREFDPTGAEPTELLELLRRMAALHTRARDRGRGGAATRPQNRMQP
;
A
#
# COMPACT_ATOMS: atom_id res chain seq x y z
N MET A 1 -19.40 -41.63 -0.99
CA MET A 1 -18.13 -41.12 -0.48
C MET A 1 -17.94 -39.76 -1.16
N THR A 2 -18.32 -38.70 -0.45
CA THR A 2 -18.13 -37.30 -0.91
C THR A 2 -16.69 -36.93 -0.59
N THR A 3 -15.92 -36.60 -1.62
CA THR A 3 -14.58 -36.02 -1.49
C THR A 3 -14.67 -34.75 -0.64
N PRO A 4 -13.79 -34.55 0.35
CA PRO A 4 -13.75 -33.29 1.09
C PRO A 4 -13.43 -32.18 0.08
N GLY A 5 -14.32 -31.20 -0.08
CA GLY A 5 -14.06 -30.00 -0.84
C GLY A 5 -12.87 -29.28 -0.23
N THR A 6 -11.83 -29.05 -0.99
CA THR A 6 -10.70 -28.22 -0.59
C THR A 6 -11.26 -26.83 -0.31
N THR A 7 -11.23 -26.39 0.94
CA THR A 7 -11.60 -25.01 1.29
C THR A 7 -10.57 -24.10 0.65
N VAL A 8 -10.98 -23.32 -0.34
CA VAL A 8 -10.13 -22.30 -0.97
C VAL A 8 -9.88 -21.22 0.08
N THR A 9 -8.63 -20.92 0.38
CA THR A 9 -8.27 -19.87 1.35
C THR A 9 -8.57 -18.48 0.76
N ALA A 10 -8.65 -17.45 1.61
CA ALA A 10 -8.84 -16.07 1.17
C ALA A 10 -7.70 -15.63 0.23
N VAL A 11 -6.46 -16.04 0.52
CA VAL A 11 -5.28 -15.75 -0.31
C VAL A 11 -5.30 -16.50 -1.65
N ASP A 12 -5.73 -17.78 -1.66
CA ASP A 12 -5.88 -18.55 -2.90
C ASP A 12 -6.95 -17.95 -3.83
N ALA A 13 -8.03 -17.41 -3.26
CA ALA A 13 -9.09 -16.75 -4.03
C ALA A 13 -8.57 -15.54 -4.82
N LEU A 14 -7.57 -14.82 -4.31
CA LEU A 14 -6.92 -13.71 -5.01
C LEU A 14 -6.04 -14.18 -6.16
N ARG A 15 -5.31 -15.29 -6.01
CA ARG A 15 -4.39 -15.83 -7.04
C ARG A 15 -5.07 -16.27 -8.33
N LEU A 16 -6.36 -16.56 -8.30
CA LEU A 16 -7.12 -16.94 -9.49
C LEU A 16 -7.25 -15.80 -10.52
N HIS A 17 -6.94 -14.56 -10.15
CA HIS A 17 -7.01 -13.37 -11.01
C HIS A 17 -5.65 -12.81 -11.45
N ASP A 18 -4.54 -13.47 -11.08
CA ASP A 18 -3.16 -12.98 -11.25
C ASP A 18 -2.62 -12.99 -12.69
N ARG A 19 -3.42 -13.42 -13.67
CA ARG A 19 -2.92 -13.69 -15.02
C ARG A 19 -2.35 -12.48 -15.75
N ASP A 20 -2.54 -11.26 -15.21
CA ASP A 20 -2.20 -10.01 -15.90
C ASP A 20 -1.47 -8.96 -15.06
N TYR A 21 -0.83 -9.30 -13.94
CA TYR A 21 -0.04 -8.34 -13.19
C TYR A 21 1.31 -8.07 -13.86
N ALA A 22 1.29 -7.27 -14.93
CA ALA A 22 2.49 -6.80 -15.61
C ALA A 22 2.65 -5.29 -15.44
N ARG A 23 3.90 -4.83 -15.42
CA ARG A 23 4.22 -3.39 -15.32
C ARG A 23 3.65 -2.62 -16.51
N GLY A 24 3.10 -1.44 -16.24
CA GLY A 24 2.69 -0.49 -17.25
C GLY A 24 1.25 -0.02 -17.14
N LEU A 25 0.84 0.77 -18.13
CA LEU A 25 -0.47 1.38 -18.21
C LEU A 25 -1.48 0.41 -18.84
N ARG A 26 -2.67 0.30 -18.22
CA ARG A 26 -3.79 -0.54 -18.71
C ARG A 26 -5.09 0.24 -18.64
N GLU A 27 -5.86 0.19 -19.71
CA GLU A 27 -7.24 0.63 -19.67
C GLU A 27 -8.09 -0.43 -18.96
N ILE A 28 -8.82 0.00 -17.91
CA ILE A 28 -9.61 -0.87 -17.02
C ILE A 28 -11.11 -0.60 -17.12
N ALA A 29 -11.47 0.57 -17.65
CA ALA A 29 -12.81 0.96 -18.07
C ALA A 29 -12.66 2.08 -19.10
N ASP A 30 -13.74 2.46 -19.78
CA ASP A 30 -13.72 3.50 -20.80
C ASP A 30 -13.13 4.83 -20.25
N GLY A 31 -11.95 5.20 -20.75
CA GLY A 31 -11.20 6.38 -20.33
C GLY A 31 -10.58 6.29 -18.93
N VAL A 32 -10.56 5.13 -18.30
CA VAL A 32 -9.96 4.92 -16.97
C VAL A 32 -8.80 3.91 -17.08
N PHE A 33 -7.65 4.33 -16.59
CA PHE A 33 -6.40 3.56 -16.70
C PHE A 33 -5.76 3.37 -15.34
N ALA A 34 -5.16 2.20 -15.12
CA ALA A 34 -4.28 1.91 -13.99
C ALA A 34 -2.84 1.74 -14.50
N TYR A 35 -1.88 2.35 -13.81
CA TYR A 35 -0.46 2.09 -14.00
C TYR A 35 0.01 1.17 -12.87
N LEU A 36 0.49 -0.02 -13.23
CA LEU A 36 0.82 -1.08 -12.27
C LEU A 36 2.34 -1.26 -12.15
N GLN A 37 2.81 -1.49 -10.94
CA GLN A 37 4.22 -1.77 -10.63
C GLN A 37 4.40 -3.11 -9.91
N PRO A 38 4.57 -4.24 -10.63
CA PRO A 38 4.95 -5.50 -10.00
C PRO A 38 6.37 -5.39 -9.35
N ASP A 39 6.59 -6.07 -8.25
CA ASP A 39 5.72 -7.00 -7.51
C ASP A 39 4.73 -6.34 -6.55
N GLY A 40 4.70 -5.01 -6.41
CA GLY A 40 3.84 -4.30 -5.47
C GLY A 40 4.40 -4.25 -4.04
N GLY A 41 5.68 -4.61 -3.85
CA GLY A 41 6.37 -4.53 -2.57
C GLY A 41 6.69 -3.08 -2.14
N TRP A 42 7.63 -2.92 -1.23
CA TRP A 42 7.99 -1.61 -0.67
C TRP A 42 8.16 -0.54 -1.75
N CYS A 43 7.38 0.53 -1.63
CA CYS A 43 7.42 1.72 -2.50
C CYS A 43 7.20 1.43 -4.01
N LEU A 44 6.62 0.28 -4.37
CA LEU A 44 6.17 -0.03 -5.72
C LEU A 44 4.65 0.15 -5.84
N SER A 45 4.20 1.37 -5.61
CA SER A 45 2.79 1.78 -5.64
C SER A 45 2.22 1.81 -7.05
N ASN A 46 0.91 1.69 -7.16
CA ASN A 46 0.15 1.91 -8.39
C ASN A 46 -0.32 3.36 -8.49
N ALA A 47 -0.70 3.78 -9.70
CA ALA A 47 -1.29 5.08 -9.97
C ALA A 47 -2.45 4.95 -10.97
N GLY A 48 -3.24 5.99 -11.13
CA GLY A 48 -4.40 6.00 -12.01
C GLY A 48 -4.48 7.21 -12.93
N LEU A 49 -5.13 7.04 -14.09
CA LEU A 49 -5.46 8.14 -14.98
C LEU A 49 -6.93 8.04 -15.39
N VAL A 50 -7.67 9.12 -15.22
CA VAL A 50 -9.05 9.29 -15.68
C VAL A 50 -9.05 10.32 -16.79
N ARG A 51 -9.46 9.94 -18.00
CA ARG A 51 -9.55 10.83 -19.17
C ARG A 51 -10.99 10.96 -19.64
N SER A 52 -11.50 12.18 -19.70
CA SER A 52 -12.81 12.48 -20.28
C SER A 52 -12.88 13.92 -20.79
N GLY A 53 -13.71 14.21 -21.76
CA GLY A 53 -14.04 15.56 -22.24
C GLY A 53 -12.85 16.46 -22.62
N GLY A 54 -11.69 15.86 -22.96
CA GLY A 54 -10.48 16.60 -23.35
C GLY A 54 -9.60 17.04 -22.17
N GLU A 55 -9.82 16.53 -20.98
CA GLU A 55 -8.96 16.69 -19.81
C GLU A 55 -8.70 15.38 -19.07
N SER A 56 -7.71 15.38 -18.18
CA SER A 56 -7.40 14.21 -17.35
C SER A 56 -7.21 14.58 -15.88
N LEU A 57 -7.56 13.62 -15.00
CA LEU A 57 -7.20 13.54 -13.60
C LEU A 57 -6.17 12.41 -13.42
N LEU A 58 -5.04 12.71 -12.81
CA LEU A 58 -4.09 11.70 -12.34
C LEU A 58 -4.45 11.34 -10.89
N VAL A 59 -4.34 10.08 -10.51
CA VAL A 59 -4.46 9.60 -9.12
C VAL A 59 -3.10 9.06 -8.71
N ASP A 60 -2.46 9.71 -7.76
CA ASP A 60 -1.11 9.49 -7.26
C ASP A 60 0.01 9.65 -8.30
N THR A 61 1.21 9.85 -7.80
CA THR A 61 2.46 9.72 -8.52
C THR A 61 3.26 8.55 -7.95
N LEU A 62 4.56 8.47 -8.23
CA LEU A 62 5.38 7.34 -7.77
C LEU A 62 6.53 7.81 -6.89
N THR A 63 7.27 6.84 -6.34
CA THR A 63 8.35 7.01 -5.36
C THR A 63 9.47 7.93 -5.79
N ASP A 64 9.87 7.86 -7.07
CA ASP A 64 11.01 8.61 -7.59
C ASP A 64 10.74 9.24 -8.96
N LEU A 65 11.60 10.16 -9.35
CA LEU A 65 11.44 10.88 -10.62
C LEU A 65 11.60 9.97 -11.85
N PRO A 66 12.55 9.01 -11.90
CA PRO A 66 12.67 8.10 -13.05
C PRO A 66 11.41 7.26 -13.27
N ARG A 67 10.83 6.70 -12.20
CA ARG A 67 9.60 5.90 -12.31
C ARG A 67 8.41 6.74 -12.69
N THR A 68 8.27 7.92 -12.09
CA THR A 68 7.17 8.85 -12.43
C THR A 68 7.28 9.31 -13.88
N ARG A 69 8.48 9.64 -14.40
CA ARG A 69 8.66 9.95 -15.83
C ARG A 69 8.24 8.80 -16.73
N THR A 70 8.67 7.57 -16.42
CA THR A 70 8.28 6.38 -17.19
C THR A 70 6.75 6.20 -17.20
N MET A 71 6.09 6.46 -16.09
CA MET A 71 4.62 6.42 -16.02
C MET A 71 3.99 7.51 -16.88
N LEU A 72 4.45 8.76 -16.77
CA LEU A 72 3.94 9.89 -17.55
C LEU A 72 4.20 9.71 -19.05
N ASP A 73 5.35 9.16 -19.44
CA ASP A 73 5.66 8.81 -20.82
C ASP A 73 4.69 7.75 -21.37
N ALA A 74 4.33 6.74 -20.57
CA ALA A 74 3.31 5.77 -20.94
C ALA A 74 1.91 6.38 -21.10
N MET A 75 1.61 7.45 -20.34
CA MET A 75 0.35 8.20 -20.41
C MET A 75 0.34 9.27 -21.53
N ALA A 76 1.49 9.67 -22.06
CA ALA A 76 1.63 10.78 -23.02
C ALA A 76 0.75 10.64 -24.28
N PRO A 77 0.54 9.44 -24.89
CA PRO A 77 -0.38 9.29 -26.02
C PRO A 77 -1.82 9.68 -25.69
N ILE A 78 -2.22 9.59 -24.43
CA ILE A 78 -3.57 9.94 -23.94
C ILE A 78 -3.60 11.41 -23.54
N THR A 79 -2.64 11.83 -22.72
CA THR A 79 -2.62 13.17 -22.11
C THR A 79 -2.20 14.26 -23.08
N GLY A 80 -1.60 13.92 -24.22
CA GLY A 80 -1.28 14.86 -25.30
C GLY A 80 -2.53 15.54 -25.89
N ALA A 81 -3.65 14.83 -25.96
CA ALA A 81 -4.96 15.38 -26.40
C ALA A 81 -5.86 15.78 -25.24
N ALA A 82 -5.59 15.29 -24.03
CA ALA A 82 -6.35 15.53 -22.81
C ALA A 82 -5.42 15.78 -21.62
N PRO A 83 -4.87 17.00 -21.48
CA PRO A 83 -3.85 17.29 -20.46
C PRO A 83 -4.31 16.98 -19.04
N ILE A 84 -3.37 16.55 -18.19
CA ILE A 84 -3.61 16.37 -16.75
C ILE A 84 -3.85 17.76 -16.14
N ARG A 85 -5.06 17.99 -15.71
CA ARG A 85 -5.50 19.26 -15.08
C ARG A 85 -5.49 19.16 -13.57
N ARG A 86 -5.65 17.94 -13.04
CA ARG A 86 -5.73 17.68 -11.60
C ARG A 86 -4.94 16.43 -11.26
N LEU A 87 -4.39 16.43 -10.05
CA LEU A 87 -3.72 15.30 -9.43
C LEU A 87 -4.36 15.09 -8.05
N ALA A 88 -5.01 13.96 -7.85
CA ALA A 88 -5.52 13.56 -6.54
C ALA A 88 -4.49 12.69 -5.83
N ILE A 89 -4.14 13.04 -4.59
CA ILE A 89 -3.24 12.24 -3.75
C ILE A 89 -4.09 11.46 -2.76
N THR A 90 -3.92 10.14 -2.75
CA THR A 90 -4.71 9.25 -1.90
C THR A 90 -4.30 9.34 -0.43
N HIS A 91 -3.01 9.43 -0.13
CA HIS A 91 -2.50 9.51 1.23
C HIS A 91 -1.05 10.03 1.31
N GLY A 92 -0.52 10.20 2.53
CA GLY A 92 0.74 10.89 2.81
C GLY A 92 2.00 10.03 2.77
N ASN A 93 2.02 8.85 2.13
CA ASN A 93 3.24 8.08 1.97
C ASN A 93 4.00 8.47 0.70
N LEU A 94 5.32 8.56 0.83
CA LEU A 94 6.22 9.13 -0.16
C LEU A 94 6.09 8.53 -1.58
N ASP A 95 5.75 7.27 -1.67
CA ASP A 95 5.62 6.56 -2.94
C ASP A 95 4.32 6.87 -3.71
N HIS A 96 3.47 7.72 -3.15
CA HIS A 96 2.26 8.23 -3.80
C HIS A 96 2.36 9.72 -4.19
N TYR A 97 3.42 10.45 -3.72
CA TYR A 97 3.51 11.89 -4.00
C TYR A 97 4.90 12.43 -4.33
N PHE A 98 6.00 11.69 -4.20
CA PHE A 98 7.34 12.22 -4.47
C PHE A 98 7.55 12.61 -5.94
N GLY A 99 6.75 12.08 -6.85
CA GLY A 99 6.75 12.46 -8.26
C GLY A 99 5.96 13.72 -8.60
N ASN A 100 5.26 14.37 -7.67
CA ASN A 100 4.32 15.47 -7.91
C ASN A 100 4.93 16.63 -8.72
N GLN A 101 6.21 16.95 -8.50
CA GLN A 101 6.92 18.03 -9.24
C GLN A 101 6.94 17.83 -10.75
N LEU A 102 6.72 16.61 -11.26
CA LEU A 102 6.69 16.32 -12.69
C LEU A 102 5.32 16.55 -13.34
N VAL A 103 4.27 16.79 -12.55
CA VAL A 103 2.92 17.03 -13.04
C VAL A 103 2.65 18.53 -13.09
N GLU A 104 3.43 19.21 -13.95
CA GLU A 104 3.40 20.66 -14.06
C GLU A 104 2.03 21.19 -14.51
N GLY A 105 1.56 22.25 -13.85
CA GLY A 105 0.31 22.92 -14.17
C GLY A 105 -0.96 22.23 -13.73
N ALA A 106 -0.87 21.06 -13.09
CA ALA A 106 -2.05 20.40 -12.48
C ALA A 106 -2.34 20.98 -11.10
N GLU A 107 -3.64 21.09 -10.76
CA GLU A 107 -4.08 21.34 -9.40
C GLU A 107 -3.93 20.07 -8.57
N ILE A 108 -3.04 20.09 -7.56
CA ILE A 108 -2.84 18.96 -6.65
C ILE A 108 -3.86 19.05 -5.52
N ILE A 109 -4.64 17.98 -5.33
CA ILE A 109 -5.76 17.89 -4.39
C ILE A 109 -5.49 16.73 -3.42
N ALA A 110 -5.66 16.96 -2.12
CA ALA A 110 -5.55 15.92 -1.08
C ALA A 110 -6.49 16.23 0.09
N SER A 111 -6.75 15.27 0.97
CA SER A 111 -7.37 15.57 2.25
C SER A 111 -6.47 16.48 3.09
N ARG A 112 -7.04 17.22 4.03
CA ARG A 112 -6.25 18.06 4.95
C ARG A 112 -5.29 17.22 5.79
N ALA A 113 -5.73 16.04 6.23
CA ALA A 113 -4.88 15.13 6.99
C ALA A 113 -3.71 14.59 6.13
N THR A 114 -3.96 14.22 4.86
CA THR A 114 -2.88 13.87 3.90
C THR A 114 -1.88 15.02 3.71
N ALA A 115 -2.36 16.26 3.59
CA ALA A 115 -1.46 17.40 3.45
C ALA A 115 -0.59 17.61 4.70
N ALA A 116 -1.12 17.35 5.89
CA ALA A 116 -0.34 17.38 7.15
C ALA A 116 0.71 16.24 7.19
N ASP A 117 0.31 15.02 6.85
CA ASP A 117 1.23 13.86 6.77
C ASP A 117 2.39 14.13 5.79
N ILE A 118 2.10 14.74 4.62
CA ILE A 118 3.14 15.13 3.64
C ILE A 118 4.11 16.16 4.22
N ALA A 119 3.60 17.13 4.99
CA ALA A 119 4.42 18.19 5.58
C ALA A 119 5.35 17.69 6.70
N GLU A 120 4.92 16.67 7.44
CA GLU A 120 5.64 16.05 8.55
C GLU A 120 6.43 14.79 8.16
N GLY A 121 6.18 14.27 6.95
CA GLY A 121 6.71 13.01 6.47
C GLY A 121 8.21 13.03 6.16
N PRO A 122 8.77 11.87 5.77
CA PRO A 122 10.18 11.76 5.42
C PRO A 122 10.53 12.63 4.22
N THR A 123 11.71 13.25 4.27
CA THR A 123 12.24 14.02 3.14
C THR A 123 13.12 13.15 2.25
N PRO A 124 13.31 13.49 0.95
CA PRO A 124 14.26 12.77 0.09
C PRO A 124 15.67 12.73 0.67
N ALA A 125 16.10 13.82 1.31
CA ALA A 125 17.40 13.90 1.98
C ALA A 125 17.50 12.95 3.18
N SER A 126 16.43 12.81 3.98
CA SER A 126 16.42 11.86 5.10
C SER A 126 16.43 10.41 4.63
N MET A 127 15.72 10.08 3.53
CA MET A 127 15.76 8.74 2.91
C MET A 127 17.16 8.41 2.41
N GLN A 128 17.81 9.34 1.72
CA GLN A 128 19.19 9.18 1.26
C GLN A 128 20.17 9.01 2.42
N ALA A 129 20.06 9.85 3.45
CA ALA A 129 20.91 9.77 4.65
C ALA A 129 20.77 8.43 5.36
N MET A 130 19.54 7.93 5.52
CA MET A 130 19.25 6.65 6.15
C MET A 130 19.93 5.47 5.43
N LEU A 131 19.95 5.47 4.09
CA LEU A 131 20.60 4.43 3.29
C LEU A 131 22.15 4.45 3.37
N HIS A 132 22.73 5.61 3.69
CA HIS A 132 24.19 5.80 3.77
C HIS A 132 24.73 5.81 5.20
N THR A 133 23.86 5.81 6.22
CA THR A 133 24.26 5.75 7.63
C THR A 133 24.50 4.31 8.06
N ASP A 134 25.56 4.08 8.85
CA ASP A 134 25.76 2.78 9.48
C ASP A 134 24.82 2.65 10.70
N LEU A 135 23.74 1.91 10.52
CA LEU A 135 22.71 1.60 11.52
C LEU A 135 22.81 0.14 12.01
N GLY A 136 23.89 -0.56 11.64
CA GLY A 136 24.10 -1.99 11.89
C GLY A 136 23.66 -2.87 10.71
N ALA A 137 24.31 -4.02 10.57
CA ALA A 137 24.19 -4.87 9.38
C ALA A 137 22.75 -5.32 9.09
N GLU A 138 21.98 -5.64 10.13
CA GLU A 138 20.58 -6.11 10.00
C GLU A 138 19.68 -5.00 9.45
N LEU A 139 19.66 -3.84 10.09
CA LEU A 139 18.84 -2.73 9.64
C LEU A 139 19.29 -2.20 8.28
N ASN A 140 20.60 -2.04 8.04
CA ASN A 140 21.10 -1.63 6.73
C ASN A 140 20.78 -2.66 5.63
N GLY A 141 20.70 -3.94 5.97
CA GLY A 141 20.26 -5.00 5.05
C GLY A 141 18.80 -4.84 4.65
N PHE A 142 17.93 -4.60 5.61
CA PHE A 142 16.51 -4.34 5.39
C PHE A 142 16.28 -3.04 4.61
N LEU A 143 16.91 -1.93 5.01
CA LEU A 143 16.77 -0.64 4.33
C LEU A 143 17.18 -0.70 2.86
N ARG A 144 18.27 -1.41 2.55
CA ARG A 144 18.67 -1.64 1.14
C ARG A 144 17.67 -2.51 0.38
N HIS A 145 17.05 -3.48 1.03
CA HIS A 145 15.99 -4.29 0.44
C HIS A 145 14.77 -3.44 0.11
N ALA A 146 14.25 -2.69 1.08
CA ALA A 146 13.03 -1.93 0.96
C ALA A 146 13.18 -0.66 0.09
N PHE A 147 14.31 0.06 0.21
CA PHE A 147 14.46 1.41 -0.31
C PHE A 147 15.67 1.61 -1.24
N GLY A 148 16.56 0.63 -1.35
CA GLY A 148 17.83 0.79 -2.06
C GLY A 148 17.74 0.81 -3.59
N SER A 149 16.58 0.48 -4.17
CA SER A 149 16.37 0.47 -5.62
C SER A 149 15.86 1.80 -6.18
N PHE A 150 15.61 2.79 -5.31
CA PHE A 150 15.01 4.08 -5.67
C PHE A 150 16.05 5.20 -5.73
N ASP A 151 15.83 6.15 -6.63
CA ASP A 151 16.65 7.36 -6.77
C ASP A 151 16.02 8.52 -5.99
N TRP A 152 16.61 8.84 -4.85
CA TRP A 152 16.14 9.91 -3.97
C TRP A 152 16.66 11.30 -4.36
N THR A 153 17.41 11.42 -5.47
CA THR A 153 18.04 12.67 -5.88
C THR A 153 17.09 13.55 -6.70
N GLY A 154 17.22 14.87 -6.55
CA GLY A 154 16.48 15.85 -7.33
C GLY A 154 14.99 15.94 -7.03
N ILE A 155 14.47 15.17 -6.04
CA ILE A 155 13.09 15.25 -5.62
C ILE A 155 12.86 16.52 -4.82
N THR A 156 11.85 17.29 -5.22
CA THR A 156 11.31 18.44 -4.47
C THR A 156 9.89 18.10 -4.05
N VAL A 157 9.66 17.99 -2.76
CA VAL A 157 8.31 17.75 -2.22
C VAL A 157 7.39 18.89 -2.66
N THR A 158 6.38 18.55 -3.44
CA THR A 158 5.38 19.50 -3.94
C THR A 158 4.06 19.26 -3.22
N PRO A 159 3.66 20.16 -2.30
CA PRO A 159 2.48 19.98 -1.48
C PRO A 159 1.18 20.16 -2.29
N PRO A 160 0.03 19.71 -1.76
CA PRO A 160 -1.27 19.98 -2.36
C PRO A 160 -1.57 21.48 -2.48
N HIS A 161 -2.16 21.87 -3.60
CA HIS A 161 -2.66 23.24 -3.84
C HIS A 161 -4.04 23.45 -3.22
N ARG A 162 -4.84 22.39 -3.16
CA ARG A 162 -6.18 22.38 -2.61
C ARG A 162 -6.36 21.25 -1.63
N THR A 163 -6.94 21.54 -0.47
CA THR A 163 -7.29 20.52 0.54
C THR A 163 -8.78 20.45 0.76
N PHE A 164 -9.27 19.29 1.20
CA PHE A 164 -10.67 19.06 1.59
C PHE A 164 -10.75 18.26 2.88
N ASP A 165 -11.93 18.22 3.48
CA ASP A 165 -12.27 17.37 4.62
C ASP A 165 -13.48 16.50 4.23
N GLY A 166 -13.50 15.25 4.61
CA GLY A 166 -14.59 14.31 4.35
C GLY A 166 -14.68 13.88 2.88
N HIS A 167 -15.29 14.67 2.01
CA HIS A 167 -15.38 14.31 0.59
C HIS A 167 -15.41 15.56 -0.31
N ILE A 168 -15.08 15.33 -1.58
CA ILE A 168 -15.21 16.34 -2.64
C ILE A 168 -15.64 15.68 -3.94
N ASP A 169 -16.64 16.26 -4.59
CA ASP A 169 -17.06 15.87 -5.94
C ASP A 169 -16.29 16.69 -6.98
N LEU A 170 -15.73 15.98 -7.95
CA LEU A 170 -15.05 16.55 -9.10
C LEU A 170 -15.78 16.14 -10.37
N ASP A 171 -15.75 17.00 -11.35
CA ASP A 171 -16.12 16.67 -12.73
C ASP A 171 -14.86 16.63 -13.58
N VAL A 172 -14.62 15.52 -14.27
CA VAL A 172 -13.51 15.37 -15.22
C VAL A 172 -14.14 15.26 -16.60
N GLY A 173 -14.30 16.40 -17.27
CA GLY A 173 -14.84 16.46 -18.63
C GLY A 173 -16.19 15.76 -18.79
N GLY A 174 -17.09 15.89 -17.82
CA GLY A 174 -18.40 15.25 -17.77
C GLY A 174 -18.43 13.87 -17.11
N THR A 175 -17.30 13.37 -16.58
CA THR A 175 -17.26 12.14 -15.78
C THR A 175 -17.19 12.51 -14.29
N PRO A 176 -18.18 12.09 -13.46
CA PRO A 176 -18.15 12.33 -12.03
C PRO A 176 -17.06 11.51 -11.36
N VAL A 177 -16.30 12.14 -10.46
CA VAL A 177 -15.28 11.53 -9.63
C VAL A 177 -15.48 11.99 -8.20
N VAL A 178 -15.56 11.06 -7.27
CA VAL A 178 -15.76 11.34 -5.84
C VAL A 178 -14.51 10.97 -5.08
N LEU A 179 -13.84 11.96 -4.48
CA LEU A 179 -12.78 11.72 -3.52
C LEU A 179 -13.39 11.66 -2.12
N SER A 180 -13.23 10.56 -1.41
CA SER A 180 -13.77 10.38 -0.05
C SER A 180 -12.66 10.01 0.92
N GLU A 181 -12.52 10.80 1.99
CA GLU A 181 -11.63 10.50 3.09
C GLU A 181 -12.22 9.34 3.91
N VAL A 182 -11.46 8.29 4.08
CA VAL A 182 -11.83 7.07 4.83
C VAL A 182 -10.89 6.80 6.01
N GLY A 183 -9.82 7.58 6.11
CA GLY A 183 -8.88 7.56 7.23
C GLY A 183 -9.45 8.18 8.52
N PRO A 184 -8.65 8.16 9.62
CA PRO A 184 -7.34 7.51 9.70
C PRO A 184 -7.46 5.98 9.70
N ALA A 185 -6.59 5.31 8.93
CA ALA A 185 -6.53 3.85 8.82
C ALA A 185 -5.09 3.40 8.56
N HIS A 186 -4.65 3.31 7.27
CA HIS A 186 -3.25 3.13 6.91
C HIS A 186 -2.42 4.34 7.35
N THR A 187 -2.82 5.55 6.91
CA THR A 187 -2.31 6.85 7.37
C THR A 187 -3.43 7.69 8.00
N HIS A 188 -3.19 8.97 8.28
CA HIS A 188 -4.23 9.80 8.89
C HIS A 188 -5.29 10.25 7.88
N GLY A 189 -4.91 10.47 6.61
CA GLY A 189 -5.74 11.12 5.62
C GLY A 189 -6.16 10.24 4.43
N ASP A 190 -6.21 8.91 4.60
CA ASP A 190 -6.50 7.98 3.52
C ASP A 190 -7.76 8.36 2.75
N THR A 191 -7.62 8.49 1.44
CA THR A 191 -8.67 8.94 0.52
C THR A 191 -8.84 7.91 -0.58
N ILE A 192 -10.08 7.53 -0.89
CA ILE A 192 -10.43 6.72 -2.06
C ILE A 192 -10.95 7.63 -3.19
N CYS A 193 -10.66 7.25 -4.44
CA CYS A 193 -11.14 7.95 -5.63
C CYS A 193 -12.12 7.03 -6.37
N HIS A 194 -13.42 7.32 -6.26
CA HIS A 194 -14.50 6.52 -6.83
C HIS A 194 -15.06 7.17 -8.10
N LEU A 195 -15.22 6.36 -9.14
CA LEU A 195 -15.84 6.71 -10.41
C LEU A 195 -17.15 5.91 -10.56
N PRO A 196 -18.29 6.45 -10.09
CA PRO A 196 -19.56 5.70 -10.06
C PRO A 196 -19.99 5.19 -11.44
N ASP A 197 -19.93 6.06 -12.46
CA ASP A 197 -20.35 5.74 -13.83
C ASP A 197 -19.45 4.72 -14.54
N ARG A 198 -18.26 4.46 -14.00
CA ARG A 198 -17.28 3.50 -14.51
C ARG A 198 -17.15 2.26 -13.64
N ARG A 199 -17.78 2.26 -12.46
CA ARG A 199 -17.73 1.17 -11.47
C ARG A 199 -16.28 0.82 -11.07
N VAL A 200 -15.42 1.85 -10.97
CA VAL A 200 -14.00 1.75 -10.62
C VAL A 200 -13.72 2.56 -9.36
N VAL A 201 -12.87 2.02 -8.49
CA VAL A 201 -12.36 2.76 -7.33
C VAL A 201 -10.84 2.58 -7.21
N PHE A 202 -10.12 3.69 -7.11
CA PHE A 202 -8.72 3.71 -6.68
C PHE A 202 -8.73 3.84 -5.16
N THR A 203 -8.11 2.88 -4.49
CA THR A 203 -8.25 2.73 -3.04
C THR A 203 -7.09 3.29 -2.24
N GLY A 204 -6.00 3.70 -2.91
CA GLY A 204 -4.75 3.91 -2.21
C GLY A 204 -4.40 2.69 -1.36
N ASP A 205 -3.72 2.90 -0.27
CA ASP A 205 -3.21 1.85 0.61
C ASP A 205 -4.25 1.35 1.64
N ILE A 206 -5.53 1.63 1.39
CA ILE A 206 -6.59 0.83 2.03
C ILE A 206 -6.52 -0.61 1.53
N LEU A 207 -6.02 -0.84 0.31
CA LEU A 207 -5.79 -2.19 -0.21
C LEU A 207 -4.32 -2.44 -0.58
N PHE A 208 -3.80 -3.53 -0.01
CA PHE A 208 -2.58 -4.22 -0.41
C PHE A 208 -2.99 -5.60 -0.93
N VAL A 209 -2.83 -5.84 -2.22
CA VAL A 209 -3.17 -7.13 -2.82
C VAL A 209 -1.89 -7.93 -3.03
N HIS A 210 -1.83 -9.14 -2.46
CA HIS A 210 -0.63 -10.01 -2.34
C HIS A 210 0.48 -9.43 -1.46
N GLY A 211 0.32 -8.25 -0.90
CA GLY A 211 1.21 -7.65 0.08
C GLY A 211 0.58 -7.59 1.46
N THR A 212 1.41 -7.60 2.49
CA THR A 212 0.96 -7.40 3.87
C THR A 212 0.55 -5.94 4.07
N PRO A 213 -0.69 -5.64 4.51
CA PRO A 213 -1.07 -4.30 4.92
C PRO A 213 -0.21 -3.77 6.07
N ILE A 214 -0.06 -2.43 6.20
CA ILE A 214 0.71 -1.81 7.27
C ILE A 214 -0.08 -0.67 7.93
N VAL A 215 -0.24 -0.73 9.27
CA VAL A 215 -1.03 0.21 10.07
C VAL A 215 -0.11 1.28 10.66
N TRP A 216 0.07 2.40 9.96
CA TRP A 216 0.85 3.51 10.51
C TRP A 216 0.05 4.36 11.51
N ALA A 217 -1.21 4.67 11.19
CA ALA A 217 -2.07 5.51 12.00
C ALA A 217 -3.09 4.70 12.82
N GLY A 218 -3.86 3.81 12.20
CA GLY A 218 -4.98 3.13 12.87
C GLY A 218 -6.11 4.12 13.24
N PRO A 219 -7.05 3.77 14.09
CA PRO A 219 -7.21 2.44 14.70
C PRO A 219 -7.72 1.39 13.70
N PHE A 220 -7.54 0.10 14.02
CA PHE A 220 -8.04 -1.00 13.19
C PHE A 220 -9.54 -0.88 12.88
N ALA A 221 -10.33 -0.45 13.86
CA ALA A 221 -11.78 -0.25 13.67
C ALA A 221 -12.11 0.75 12.54
N ASN A 222 -11.26 1.76 12.30
CA ASN A 222 -11.44 2.69 11.18
C ASN A 222 -11.14 2.01 9.85
N TRP A 223 -10.08 1.19 9.79
CA TRP A 223 -9.75 0.45 8.58
C TRP A 223 -10.86 -0.58 8.23
N TYR A 224 -11.47 -1.22 9.24
CA TYR A 224 -12.66 -2.05 9.00
C TYR A 224 -13.77 -1.25 8.36
N ARG A 225 -14.05 -0.02 8.86
CA ARG A 225 -15.07 0.87 8.25
C ARG A 225 -14.68 1.30 6.83
N ALA A 226 -13.39 1.53 6.56
CA ALA A 226 -12.93 1.82 5.20
C ALA A 226 -13.20 0.64 4.25
N CYS A 227 -12.93 -0.60 4.71
CA CYS A 227 -13.29 -1.81 3.96
C CYS A 227 -14.82 -1.92 3.77
N ASP A 228 -15.62 -1.66 4.81
CA ASP A 228 -17.09 -1.67 4.70
C ASP A 228 -17.60 -0.62 3.71
N THR A 229 -16.98 0.57 3.70
CA THR A 229 -17.26 1.61 2.70
C THR A 229 -16.97 1.12 1.29
N LEU A 230 -15.80 0.54 1.04
CA LEU A 230 -15.43 -0.04 -0.26
C LEU A 230 -16.42 -1.14 -0.69
N LEU A 231 -16.81 -2.04 0.21
CA LEU A 231 -17.75 -3.12 -0.06
C LEU A 231 -19.18 -2.64 -0.35
N ALA A 232 -19.54 -1.43 0.14
CA ALA A 232 -20.83 -0.80 -0.13
C ALA A 232 -20.88 -0.06 -1.47
N LEU A 233 -19.72 0.25 -2.09
CA LEU A 233 -19.68 0.88 -3.41
C LEU A 233 -20.15 -0.11 -4.49
N ASP A 234 -20.83 0.42 -5.51
CA ASP A 234 -21.17 -0.33 -6.73
C ASP A 234 -19.97 -0.29 -7.69
N ALA A 235 -18.89 -1.02 -7.33
CA ALA A 235 -17.65 -1.09 -8.08
C ALA A 235 -17.33 -2.53 -8.50
N ASP A 236 -16.84 -2.69 -9.73
CA ASP A 236 -16.39 -3.98 -10.26
C ASP A 236 -14.87 -4.12 -10.19
N VAL A 237 -14.16 -2.99 -10.29
CA VAL A 237 -12.69 -2.95 -10.33
C VAL A 237 -12.17 -2.07 -9.19
N TYR A 238 -11.30 -2.65 -8.40
CA TYR A 238 -10.57 -1.96 -7.33
C TYR A 238 -9.09 -1.90 -7.74
N VAL A 239 -8.55 -0.69 -7.80
CA VAL A 239 -7.13 -0.43 -8.04
C VAL A 239 -6.47 -0.21 -6.68
N PRO A 240 -5.71 -1.19 -6.15
CA PRO A 240 -5.04 -1.05 -4.86
C PRO A 240 -3.87 -0.08 -4.95
N GLY A 241 -3.44 0.46 -3.82
CA GLY A 241 -2.17 1.20 -3.77
C GLY A 241 -0.99 0.29 -4.12
N HIS A 242 -1.02 -0.97 -3.70
CA HIS A 242 -0.01 -1.97 -4.00
C HIS A 242 -0.63 -3.29 -4.45
N GLY A 243 0.01 -3.92 -5.44
CA GLY A 243 -0.40 -5.23 -5.94
C GLY A 243 -1.27 -5.20 -7.20
N PRO A 244 -1.77 -6.35 -7.66
CA PRO A 244 -2.61 -6.46 -8.84
C PRO A 244 -4.00 -5.85 -8.65
N LEU A 245 -4.68 -5.56 -9.77
CA LEU A 245 -6.10 -5.22 -9.78
C LEU A 245 -6.91 -6.32 -9.08
N THR A 246 -7.97 -5.91 -8.40
CA THR A 246 -8.82 -6.84 -7.68
C THR A 246 -10.30 -6.47 -7.79
N ASP A 247 -11.13 -7.28 -7.20
CA ASP A 247 -12.54 -7.04 -6.95
C ASP A 247 -12.82 -7.02 -5.43
N ARG A 248 -14.09 -7.14 -5.03
CA ARG A 248 -14.45 -7.13 -3.61
C ARG A 248 -13.73 -8.19 -2.76
N ARG A 249 -13.22 -9.29 -3.37
CA ARG A 249 -12.45 -10.33 -2.64
C ARG A 249 -11.14 -9.78 -2.08
N GLY A 250 -10.49 -8.85 -2.80
CA GLY A 250 -9.30 -8.16 -2.28
C GLY A 250 -9.61 -7.37 -1.01
N VAL A 251 -10.74 -6.67 -0.98
CA VAL A 251 -11.21 -5.94 0.20
C VAL A 251 -11.46 -6.90 1.37
N GLU A 252 -12.17 -8.01 1.09
CA GLU A 252 -12.47 -9.05 2.09
C GLU A 252 -11.20 -9.70 2.66
N THR A 253 -10.18 -9.93 1.81
CA THR A 253 -8.90 -10.51 2.26
C THR A 253 -8.11 -9.55 3.13
N VAL A 254 -8.00 -8.26 2.75
CA VAL A 254 -7.33 -7.25 3.57
C VAL A 254 -8.03 -7.12 4.93
N ARG A 255 -9.37 -7.08 4.94
CA ARG A 255 -10.15 -7.04 6.17
C ARG A 255 -9.87 -8.27 7.05
N ALA A 256 -9.90 -9.48 6.47
CA ALA A 256 -9.64 -10.72 7.19
C ALA A 256 -8.23 -10.77 7.80
N TYR A 257 -7.22 -10.29 7.06
CA TYR A 257 -5.85 -10.13 7.58
C TYR A 257 -5.81 -9.21 8.81
N LEU A 258 -6.43 -8.04 8.72
CA LEU A 258 -6.44 -7.06 9.81
C LEU A 258 -7.17 -7.62 11.05
N GLU A 259 -8.32 -8.29 10.87
CA GLU A 259 -9.06 -8.94 11.95
C GLU A 259 -8.24 -10.07 12.61
N PHE A 260 -7.54 -10.86 11.80
CA PHE A 260 -6.65 -11.92 12.28
C PHE A 260 -5.54 -11.33 13.14
N VAL A 261 -4.78 -10.34 12.62
CA VAL A 261 -3.65 -9.74 13.35
C VAL A 261 -4.12 -9.07 14.64
N HIS A 262 -5.21 -8.30 14.59
CA HIS A 262 -5.76 -7.63 15.77
C HIS A 262 -6.19 -8.63 16.86
N THR A 263 -6.82 -9.74 16.45
CA THR A 263 -7.24 -10.82 17.37
C THR A 263 -6.04 -11.53 17.99
N GLU A 264 -5.04 -11.89 17.17
CA GLU A 264 -3.84 -12.58 17.63
C GLU A 264 -2.96 -11.68 18.51
N ALA A 265 -2.88 -10.39 18.20
CA ALA A 265 -2.22 -9.40 19.05
C ALA A 265 -2.96 -9.25 20.40
N ARG A 266 -4.29 -9.17 20.39
CA ARG A 266 -5.11 -9.08 21.63
C ARG A 266 -4.90 -10.26 22.54
N ARG A 267 -4.91 -11.48 22.01
CA ARG A 267 -4.67 -12.69 22.78
C ARG A 267 -3.34 -12.67 23.52
N ARG A 268 -2.28 -12.16 22.89
CA ARG A 268 -0.94 -12.08 23.48
C ARG A 268 -0.81 -10.93 24.47
N PHE A 269 -1.44 -9.81 24.16
CA PHE A 269 -1.52 -8.68 25.10
C PHE A 269 -2.19 -9.10 26.41
N ASP A 270 -3.33 -9.78 26.35
CA ASP A 270 -4.07 -10.29 27.54
C ASP A 270 -3.27 -11.35 28.30
N ALA A 271 -2.37 -12.07 27.64
CA ALA A 271 -1.43 -13.00 28.28
C ALA A 271 -0.19 -12.30 28.88
N GLY A 272 -0.09 -10.96 28.80
CA GLY A 272 1.03 -10.19 29.32
C GLY A 272 2.31 -10.26 28.49
N MET A 273 2.21 -10.70 27.23
CA MET A 273 3.36 -10.75 26.33
C MET A 273 3.69 -9.35 25.82
N SER A 274 4.99 -9.02 25.62
CA SER A 274 5.38 -7.77 24.99
C SER A 274 5.00 -7.74 23.51
N SER A 275 4.81 -6.56 22.92
CA SER A 275 4.54 -6.42 21.48
C SER A 275 5.66 -7.01 20.62
N LEU A 276 6.91 -6.91 21.08
CA LEU A 276 8.05 -7.49 20.39
C LEU A 276 7.97 -9.01 20.37
N ASP A 277 7.75 -9.65 21.53
CA ASP A 277 7.62 -11.10 21.62
C ASP A 277 6.40 -11.60 20.84
N ALA A 278 5.27 -10.87 20.93
CA ALA A 278 4.05 -11.16 20.18
C ALA A 278 4.29 -11.16 18.67
N THR A 279 5.07 -10.20 18.14
CA THR A 279 5.45 -10.13 16.72
C THR A 279 6.15 -11.42 16.27
N PHE A 280 7.01 -12.00 17.11
CA PHE A 280 7.73 -13.23 16.78
C PHE A 280 6.96 -14.51 17.08
N ASP A 281 5.92 -14.44 17.89
CA ASP A 281 5.09 -15.59 18.29
C ASP A 281 3.87 -15.80 17.39
N ILE A 282 3.37 -14.76 16.73
CA ILE A 282 2.25 -14.88 15.79
C ILE A 282 2.67 -15.74 14.58
N ASP A 283 1.93 -16.84 14.39
CA ASP A 283 1.99 -17.62 13.15
C ASP A 283 0.94 -17.07 12.18
N LEU A 284 1.40 -16.53 11.07
CA LEU A 284 0.51 -15.91 10.07
C LEU A 284 -0.38 -16.91 9.31
N GLY A 285 -0.10 -18.22 9.41
CA GLY A 285 -0.88 -19.24 8.71
C GLY A 285 -0.93 -18.96 7.20
N GLU A 286 -2.13 -18.90 6.62
CA GLU A 286 -2.32 -18.58 5.20
C GLU A 286 -1.81 -17.18 4.81
N PHE A 287 -1.87 -16.21 5.71
CA PHE A 287 -1.36 -14.86 5.45
C PHE A 287 0.17 -14.78 5.41
N GLY A 288 0.88 -15.84 5.79
CA GLY A 288 2.34 -15.94 5.64
C GLY A 288 2.82 -15.98 4.18
N GLU A 289 1.90 -16.16 3.23
CA GLU A 289 2.18 -16.11 1.80
C GLU A 289 2.13 -14.69 1.20
N LEU A 290 1.64 -13.70 1.96
CA LEU A 290 1.69 -12.30 1.56
C LEU A 290 3.12 -11.77 1.57
N GLY A 291 3.47 -10.95 0.57
CA GLY A 291 4.75 -10.24 0.52
C GLY A 291 4.94 -9.30 1.70
N ASP A 292 6.18 -8.94 1.99
CA ASP A 292 6.55 -7.95 3.02
C ASP A 292 6.01 -8.28 4.42
N ALA A 293 6.07 -9.54 4.81
CA ALA A 293 5.52 -10.05 6.08
C ALA A 293 6.11 -9.36 7.33
N GLU A 294 7.27 -8.71 7.22
CA GLU A 294 7.86 -7.91 8.30
C GLU A 294 6.98 -6.71 8.74
N ARG A 295 6.04 -6.27 7.91
CA ARG A 295 5.05 -5.24 8.26
C ARG A 295 4.17 -5.64 9.45
N LEU A 296 4.08 -6.94 9.75
CA LEU A 296 3.44 -7.46 10.98
C LEU A 296 3.98 -6.77 12.24
N ALA A 297 5.29 -6.44 12.29
CA ALA A 297 5.88 -5.79 13.44
C ALA A 297 5.21 -4.45 13.77
N ILE A 298 4.85 -3.67 12.75
CA ILE A 298 4.15 -2.39 12.91
C ILE A 298 2.69 -2.63 13.30
N ASN A 299 2.04 -3.60 12.68
CA ASN A 299 0.63 -3.91 12.94
C ASN A 299 0.41 -4.35 14.38
N VAL A 300 1.33 -5.15 14.94
CA VAL A 300 1.29 -5.54 16.35
C VAL A 300 1.50 -4.34 17.28
N VAL A 301 2.47 -3.46 16.98
CA VAL A 301 2.68 -2.23 17.75
C VAL A 301 1.43 -1.35 17.71
N ALA A 302 0.82 -1.16 16.54
CA ALA A 302 -0.40 -0.38 16.40
C ALA A 302 -1.55 -0.96 17.25
N ALA A 303 -1.75 -2.28 17.21
CA ALA A 303 -2.75 -2.96 18.02
C ALA A 303 -2.49 -2.78 19.53
N TYR A 304 -1.25 -2.92 19.98
CA TYR A 304 -0.89 -2.76 21.40
C TYR A 304 -1.11 -1.32 21.88
N ARG A 305 -0.85 -0.31 21.05
CA ARG A 305 -1.18 1.10 21.35
C ARG A 305 -2.69 1.32 21.53
N GLU A 306 -3.52 0.61 20.76
CA GLU A 306 -4.97 0.66 20.93
C GLU A 306 -5.42 -0.01 22.24
N PHE A 307 -4.78 -1.12 22.62
CA PHE A 307 -5.13 -1.86 23.83
C PHE A 307 -4.72 -1.12 25.12
N ASP A 308 -3.61 -0.43 25.09
CA ASP A 308 -3.12 0.43 26.18
C ASP A 308 -2.53 1.74 25.63
N PRO A 309 -3.38 2.78 25.47
CA PRO A 309 -2.90 4.09 25.00
C PRO A 309 -1.90 4.78 25.95
N THR A 310 -1.76 4.29 27.19
CA THR A 310 -0.80 4.79 28.19
C THR A 310 0.49 3.99 28.19
N GLY A 311 0.55 2.89 27.46
CA GLY A 311 1.69 1.99 27.35
C GLY A 311 2.89 2.63 26.66
N ALA A 312 4.05 2.02 26.85
CA ALA A 312 5.34 2.52 26.34
C ALA A 312 5.71 1.92 24.97
N GLU A 313 4.74 1.73 24.06
CA GLU A 313 5.05 1.24 22.73
C GLU A 313 5.86 2.25 21.90
N PRO A 314 6.86 1.80 21.11
CA PRO A 314 7.73 2.71 20.37
C PRO A 314 6.95 3.50 19.33
N THR A 315 7.22 4.81 19.28
CA THR A 315 6.70 5.73 18.24
C THR A 315 7.79 6.16 17.26
N GLU A 316 9.05 6.03 17.66
CA GLU A 316 10.20 6.44 16.85
C GLU A 316 10.34 5.53 15.62
N LEU A 317 10.35 6.13 14.43
CA LEU A 317 10.43 5.42 13.15
C LEU A 317 11.63 4.45 13.10
N LEU A 318 12.79 4.87 13.63
CA LEU A 318 14.00 4.05 13.59
C LEU A 318 13.83 2.74 14.39
N GLU A 319 13.14 2.80 15.53
CA GLU A 319 12.86 1.61 16.35
C GLU A 319 11.86 0.68 15.63
N LEU A 320 10.84 1.24 15.00
CA LEU A 320 9.89 0.49 14.20
C LEU A 320 10.58 -0.23 13.02
N LEU A 321 11.48 0.47 12.33
CA LEU A 321 12.29 -0.11 11.25
C LEU A 321 13.20 -1.23 11.75
N ARG A 322 13.77 -1.13 12.96
CA ARG A 322 14.57 -2.20 13.59
C ARG A 322 13.74 -3.45 13.84
N ARG A 323 12.51 -3.31 14.32
CA ARG A 323 11.61 -4.45 14.55
C ARG A 323 11.25 -5.15 13.24
N MET A 324 10.97 -4.39 12.18
CA MET A 324 10.77 -4.96 10.85
C MET A 324 12.03 -5.67 10.32
N ALA A 325 13.20 -5.06 10.46
CA ALA A 325 14.47 -5.66 10.04
C ALA A 325 14.73 -7.01 10.73
N ALA A 326 14.47 -7.10 12.04
CA ALA A 326 14.63 -8.34 12.79
C ALA A 326 13.67 -9.45 12.30
N LEU A 327 12.39 -9.10 12.01
CA LEU A 327 11.44 -10.06 11.47
C LEU A 327 11.80 -10.50 10.04
N HIS A 328 12.22 -9.58 9.20
CA HIS A 328 12.70 -9.84 7.84
C HIS A 328 13.90 -10.80 7.83
N THR A 329 14.90 -10.56 8.70
CA THR A 329 16.09 -11.42 8.83
C THR A 329 15.69 -12.83 9.24
N ARG A 330 14.82 -12.97 10.26
CA ARG A 330 14.33 -14.27 10.73
C ARG A 330 13.58 -15.06 9.65
N ALA A 331 12.77 -14.39 8.83
CA ALA A 331 12.04 -15.03 7.73
C ALA A 331 13.00 -15.59 6.66
N ARG A 332 14.04 -14.81 6.30
CA ARG A 332 15.06 -15.22 5.34
C ARG A 332 15.88 -16.43 5.83
N ASP A 333 16.22 -16.48 7.10
CA ASP A 333 17.00 -17.59 7.68
C ASP A 333 16.18 -18.88 7.71
N ARG A 334 14.88 -18.82 8.00
CA ARG A 334 13.97 -19.97 7.90
C ARG A 334 13.87 -20.49 6.46
N GLY A 335 13.75 -19.60 5.48
CA GLY A 335 13.71 -19.97 4.05
C GLY A 335 14.99 -20.66 3.58
N ARG A 336 16.16 -20.22 4.05
CA ARG A 336 17.46 -20.85 3.74
C ARG A 336 17.63 -22.21 4.42
N GLY A 337 17.19 -22.36 5.66
CA GLY A 337 17.24 -23.64 6.40
C GLY A 337 16.35 -24.72 5.76
N GLY A 338 15.17 -24.34 5.25
CA GLY A 338 14.25 -25.27 4.56
C GLY A 338 14.74 -25.78 3.20
N ALA A 339 15.56 -25.00 2.49
CA ALA A 339 16.14 -25.41 1.22
C ALA A 339 17.30 -26.40 1.37
N ALA A 340 18.01 -26.36 2.50
CA ALA A 340 19.15 -27.25 2.78
C ALA A 340 18.74 -28.69 3.19
N THR A 341 17.47 -28.95 3.50
CA THR A 341 16.98 -30.25 4.02
C THR A 341 16.22 -31.09 3.00
N ARG A 342 16.11 -30.69 1.71
CA ARG A 342 15.58 -31.60 0.68
C ARG A 342 16.67 -32.63 0.27
N PRO A 343 16.54 -33.91 0.60
CA PRO A 343 17.49 -34.92 0.13
C PRO A 343 17.41 -35.00 -1.39
N GLN A 344 18.56 -34.82 -2.05
CA GLN A 344 18.69 -35.17 -3.47
C GLN A 344 18.46 -36.68 -3.60
N ASN A 345 17.28 -37.08 -4.04
CA ASN A 345 17.03 -38.46 -4.48
C ASN A 345 17.91 -38.71 -5.73
N ARG A 346 19.14 -39.20 -5.53
CA ARG A 346 19.95 -39.74 -6.60
C ARG A 346 19.24 -40.99 -7.13
N MET A 347 18.58 -40.84 -8.27
CA MET A 347 18.33 -42.02 -9.12
C MET A 347 19.69 -42.49 -9.63
N GLN A 348 20.10 -43.67 -9.19
CA GLN A 348 21.20 -44.44 -9.82
C GLN A 348 20.62 -45.20 -11.02
N PRO A 349 21.45 -45.49 -12.03
CA PRO A 349 21.09 -45.97 -13.36
C PRO A 349 20.46 -47.36 -13.40
#